data_e97bc0a43f4cded621f0db169e979720
#
_entry.id   e97bc0a43f4cded621f0db169e979720
#
_cell.length_a   1.000
_cell.length_b   1.000
_cell.length_c   1.000
_cell.angle_alpha   90.00
_cell.angle_beta   90.00
_cell.angle_gamma   90.00
#
_symmetry.space_group_name_H-M   'P 1'
#
loop_
_entity.id
_entity.type
_entity.pdbx_description
1 polymer ?
#
loop_
_entity_poly.entity_id
_entity_poly.type
_entity_poly.pdbx_seq_one_letter_code
_entity_poly.pdbx_strand_id
1 'polypeptide(L)'
;MMKSIRLQFLTVCLATIATAQPAITVYNENFGVVRDTVSLNLNAGLSDVSYSGVTAQLEPESVILRDPSGAVALSVVEQSYRGDPVDQQRLLQMFEGQTIRFLKVVDCKEVIESGKIIRAPSMVTTKNQYGNPQPKQLEPIIEVDGELQTRLPGVPLFPSLGDDSVLQPTLSWKLHSDKKAAFDAQLSYLTNGMSWKSDYNLVLPEQGDAVTLTGWVSIENNTGKTFEGAKIKLIAGDVNKVEPPQNVRREKVYAMAMADLSAAPQVEEKKFDEFHMYSLPLATTLRDRETKQVEFVRAENVQTTKLYVYEGLKAGYRGGMNLNQNYGQNGQPDVAIYRELENQEENGLGVPLPAGRMRFYRMDDDGQLEFTGENTIDHTPKNETIRVYLGNAFDIVGERKRTNFYKHPSQDLIRETFEIEIRNRSEETVTVKVVEPLFRWSNWEIQAPSHEFEKTDSQTIEFPVEVKADGTQTVTYTVEYTW
;
A
#
# COMPACT_ATOMS: atom_id res chain seq x y z
N MET A 1 -79.18 16.14 6.21
CA MET A 1 -78.20 16.93 5.44
C MET A 1 -76.86 16.78 6.13
N MET A 2 -76.05 15.80 5.71
CA MET A 2 -74.69 15.62 6.18
C MET A 2 -73.75 16.19 5.15
N LYS A 3 -73.00 17.23 5.52
CA LYS A 3 -71.94 17.79 4.69
C LYS A 3 -70.64 16.98 4.92
N SER A 4 -70.19 16.30 3.87
CA SER A 4 -68.89 15.60 3.84
C SER A 4 -67.76 16.64 3.65
N ILE A 5 -66.85 16.72 4.62
CA ILE A 5 -65.60 17.48 4.53
C ILE A 5 -64.58 16.60 3.81
N ARG A 6 -64.18 16.97 2.60
CA ARG A 6 -63.05 16.36 1.87
C ARG A 6 -61.73 16.97 2.43
N LEU A 7 -60.95 16.17 3.12
CA LEU A 7 -59.59 16.52 3.53
C LEU A 7 -58.67 16.30 2.31
N GLN A 8 -58.13 17.39 1.74
CA GLN A 8 -57.10 17.33 0.73
C GLN A 8 -55.73 17.13 1.42
N PHE A 9 -55.12 15.94 1.23
CA PHE A 9 -53.76 15.72 1.58
C PHE A 9 -52.82 16.43 0.57
N LEU A 10 -52.13 17.45 1.04
CA LEU A 10 -51.04 18.13 0.32
C LEU A 10 -49.83 17.23 0.39
N THR A 11 -49.52 16.48 -0.64
CA THR A 11 -48.26 15.70 -0.74
C THR A 11 -47.12 16.68 -1.01
N VAL A 12 -46.34 17.00 0.03
CA VAL A 12 -45.11 17.74 -0.12
C VAL A 12 -44.08 16.76 -0.69
N CYS A 13 -43.82 16.84 -1.98
CA CYS A 13 -42.63 16.22 -2.58
C CYS A 13 -41.39 16.99 -2.11
N LEU A 14 -40.67 16.46 -1.11
CA LEU A 14 -39.29 16.88 -0.87
C LEU A 14 -38.47 16.42 -2.09
N ALA A 15 -38.13 17.40 -2.94
CA ALA A 15 -37.05 17.18 -3.93
C ALA A 15 -35.74 16.99 -3.17
N THR A 16 -35.26 15.76 -3.09
CA THR A 16 -33.88 15.47 -2.68
C THR A 16 -33.00 16.08 -3.76
N ILE A 17 -32.27 17.13 -3.39
CA ILE A 17 -31.17 17.66 -4.19
C ILE A 17 -30.14 16.54 -4.23
N ALA A 18 -30.07 15.81 -5.33
CA ALA A 18 -29.02 14.83 -5.57
C ALA A 18 -27.70 15.60 -5.73
N THR A 19 -26.98 15.78 -4.64
CA THR A 19 -25.58 16.21 -4.74
C THR A 19 -24.83 15.16 -5.53
N ALA A 20 -24.15 15.57 -6.60
CA ALA A 20 -23.34 14.66 -7.40
C ALA A 20 -22.31 13.97 -6.48
N GLN A 21 -22.32 12.63 -6.49
CA GLN A 21 -21.44 11.83 -5.64
C GLN A 21 -19.97 12.06 -6.06
N PRO A 22 -19.07 12.33 -5.13
CA PRO A 22 -17.64 12.43 -5.44
C PRO A 22 -17.14 11.11 -6.00
N ALA A 23 -16.25 11.18 -6.99
CA ALA A 23 -15.59 10.02 -7.56
C ALA A 23 -14.08 10.10 -7.27
N ILE A 24 -13.52 9.03 -6.71
CA ILE A 24 -12.12 8.97 -6.29
C ILE A 24 -11.45 7.83 -7.03
N THR A 25 -10.26 8.07 -7.54
CA THR A 25 -9.36 7.01 -8.03
C THR A 25 -8.13 7.00 -7.12
N VAL A 26 -7.90 5.89 -6.41
CA VAL A 26 -6.78 5.72 -5.47
C VAL A 26 -5.71 4.87 -6.12
N TYR A 27 -4.46 5.28 -5.97
CA TYR A 27 -3.27 4.58 -6.47
C TYR A 27 -2.52 3.92 -5.31
N ASN A 28 -1.66 2.94 -5.62
CA ASN A 28 -0.85 2.26 -4.61
C ASN A 28 0.15 3.21 -3.94
N GLU A 29 0.55 4.29 -4.63
CA GLU A 29 1.59 5.23 -4.26
C GLU A 29 1.04 6.49 -3.62
N ASN A 30 0.53 6.42 -2.41
CA ASN A 30 0.15 7.56 -1.54
C ASN A 30 -0.45 8.80 -2.25
N PHE A 31 -1.18 8.61 -3.35
CA PHE A 31 -1.90 9.68 -4.04
C PHE A 31 -3.21 9.19 -4.66
N GLY A 32 -4.10 10.12 -4.97
CA GLY A 32 -5.37 9.84 -5.63
C GLY A 32 -5.83 10.99 -6.52
N VAL A 33 -6.75 10.67 -7.44
CA VAL A 33 -7.48 11.65 -8.23
C VAL A 33 -8.87 11.82 -7.65
N VAL A 34 -9.19 13.02 -7.22
CA VAL A 34 -10.53 13.40 -6.76
C VAL A 34 -11.27 14.07 -7.89
N ARG A 35 -12.51 13.68 -8.12
CA ARG A 35 -13.46 14.35 -9.02
C ARG A 35 -14.68 14.75 -8.21
N ASP A 36 -14.97 16.04 -8.21
CA ASP A 36 -16.09 16.63 -7.47
C ASP A 36 -16.91 17.55 -8.39
N THR A 37 -18.05 17.97 -7.95
CA THR A 37 -18.92 18.88 -8.68
C THR A 37 -19.01 20.20 -7.93
N VAL A 38 -18.81 21.31 -8.66
CA VAL A 38 -18.88 22.67 -8.13
C VAL A 38 -19.92 23.45 -8.90
N SER A 39 -20.99 23.88 -8.23
CA SER A 39 -22.00 24.73 -8.84
C SER A 39 -21.46 26.14 -9.05
N LEU A 40 -21.33 26.55 -10.30
CA LEU A 40 -20.82 27.87 -10.71
C LEU A 40 -21.97 28.78 -11.16
N ASN A 41 -21.92 30.04 -10.74
CA ASN A 41 -22.79 31.09 -11.23
C ASN A 41 -21.91 32.29 -11.67
N LEU A 42 -21.65 32.34 -12.96
CA LEU A 42 -20.72 33.29 -13.57
C LEU A 42 -21.44 34.44 -14.26
N ASN A 43 -20.89 35.62 -14.14
CA ASN A 43 -21.28 36.76 -14.99
C ASN A 43 -20.48 36.71 -16.33
N ALA A 44 -20.92 37.48 -17.32
CA ALA A 44 -20.08 37.73 -18.49
C ALA A 44 -18.85 38.55 -18.07
N GLY A 45 -17.67 38.17 -18.52
CA GLY A 45 -16.40 38.72 -18.09
C GLY A 45 -15.80 37.98 -16.91
N LEU A 46 -15.20 38.71 -15.95
CA LEU A 46 -14.50 38.13 -14.79
C LEU A 46 -15.47 37.86 -13.63
N SER A 47 -15.28 36.74 -12.95
CA SER A 47 -15.98 36.35 -11.72
C SER A 47 -14.99 35.77 -10.73
N ASP A 48 -15.05 36.21 -9.47
CA ASP A 48 -14.29 35.62 -8.37
C ASP A 48 -15.12 34.48 -7.74
N VAL A 49 -14.55 33.30 -7.62
CA VAL A 49 -15.20 32.08 -7.10
C VAL A 49 -14.30 31.45 -6.06
N SER A 50 -14.88 31.04 -4.93
CA SER A 50 -14.19 30.26 -3.90
C SER A 50 -14.94 28.96 -3.63
N TYR A 51 -14.20 27.89 -3.46
CA TYR A 51 -14.72 26.57 -3.14
C TYR A 51 -13.92 25.96 -1.99
N SER A 52 -14.57 25.75 -0.85
CA SER A 52 -14.02 25.11 0.34
C SER A 52 -14.36 23.62 0.35
N GLY A 53 -13.59 22.84 1.11
CA GLY A 53 -13.82 21.39 1.22
C GLY A 53 -13.07 20.57 0.17
N VAL A 54 -11.99 21.09 -0.40
CA VAL A 54 -10.95 20.30 -1.07
C VAL A 54 -10.06 19.62 -0.03
N THR A 55 -9.18 18.73 -0.48
CA THR A 55 -8.24 18.03 0.42
C THR A 55 -7.13 18.97 0.89
N ALA A 56 -6.60 18.72 2.09
CA ALA A 56 -5.48 19.50 2.65
C ALA A 56 -4.14 19.22 1.93
N GLN A 57 -4.05 18.12 1.18
CA GLN A 57 -2.85 17.71 0.43
C GLN A 57 -3.05 17.79 -1.09
N LEU A 58 -3.93 18.68 -1.54
CA LEU A 58 -4.16 18.94 -2.96
C LEU A 58 -2.90 19.49 -3.64
N GLU A 59 -2.64 19.02 -4.87
CA GLU A 59 -1.58 19.56 -5.74
C GLU A 59 -2.17 20.65 -6.64
N PRO A 60 -1.87 21.94 -6.40
CA PRO A 60 -2.53 23.04 -7.09
C PRO A 60 -2.37 23.02 -8.60
N GLU A 61 -1.22 22.52 -9.09
CA GLU A 61 -0.90 22.45 -10.51
C GLU A 61 -1.73 21.40 -11.26
N SER A 62 -2.32 20.45 -10.51
CA SER A 62 -3.12 19.36 -11.06
C SER A 62 -4.60 19.69 -11.23
N VAL A 63 -5.03 20.87 -10.80
CA VAL A 63 -6.44 21.26 -10.76
C VAL A 63 -6.97 21.47 -12.18
N ILE A 64 -8.04 20.77 -12.52
CA ILE A 64 -8.79 20.93 -13.75
C ILE A 64 -10.23 21.31 -13.40
N LEU A 65 -10.67 22.48 -13.85
CA LEU A 65 -12.06 22.93 -13.71
C LEU A 65 -12.65 23.09 -15.12
N ARG A 66 -13.76 22.41 -15.40
CA ARG A 66 -14.38 22.43 -16.74
C ARG A 66 -15.90 22.29 -16.68
N ASP A 67 -16.57 22.76 -17.70
CA ASP A 67 -17.96 22.35 -18.01
C ASP A 67 -17.93 20.97 -18.68
N PRO A 68 -18.49 19.92 -18.06
CA PRO A 68 -18.53 18.58 -18.66
C PRO A 68 -19.39 18.52 -19.92
N SER A 69 -20.36 19.43 -20.10
CA SER A 69 -21.18 19.52 -21.30
C SER A 69 -20.50 20.23 -22.48
N GLY A 70 -19.43 20.98 -22.21
CA GLY A 70 -18.74 21.79 -23.21
C GLY A 70 -19.53 23.02 -23.72
N ALA A 71 -20.68 23.34 -23.11
CA ALA A 71 -21.53 24.46 -23.52
C ALA A 71 -21.01 25.83 -23.09
N VAL A 72 -20.16 25.87 -22.07
CA VAL A 72 -19.55 27.09 -21.54
C VAL A 72 -18.03 27.04 -21.71
N ALA A 73 -17.48 27.96 -22.48
CA ALA A 73 -16.03 28.16 -22.53
C ALA A 73 -15.61 28.86 -21.24
N LEU A 74 -14.87 28.12 -20.41
CA LEU A 74 -14.38 28.58 -19.12
C LEU A 74 -12.86 28.79 -19.18
N SER A 75 -12.38 29.97 -18.80
CA SER A 75 -10.96 30.25 -18.70
C SER A 75 -10.60 30.60 -17.25
N VAL A 76 -9.64 29.88 -16.68
CA VAL A 76 -9.06 30.17 -15.37
C VAL A 76 -7.94 31.20 -15.58
N VAL A 77 -8.16 32.43 -15.13
CA VAL A 77 -7.19 33.53 -15.22
C VAL A 77 -6.22 33.51 -14.05
N GLU A 78 -6.71 33.20 -12.86
CA GLU A 78 -5.94 33.13 -11.63
C GLU A 78 -6.49 32.00 -10.76
N GLN A 79 -5.61 31.27 -10.08
CA GLN A 79 -5.94 30.23 -9.12
C GLN A 79 -5.09 30.37 -7.88
N SER A 80 -5.71 30.29 -6.72
CA SER A 80 -5.04 30.25 -5.42
C SER A 80 -5.54 29.08 -4.59
N TYR A 81 -4.63 28.43 -3.90
CA TYR A 81 -4.94 27.36 -2.96
C TYR A 81 -4.44 27.71 -1.56
N ARG A 82 -5.30 27.54 -0.57
CA ARG A 82 -4.99 27.67 0.86
C ARG A 82 -5.32 26.35 1.54
N GLY A 83 -4.29 25.58 1.91
CA GLY A 83 -4.41 24.22 2.46
C GLY A 83 -4.21 24.09 3.97
N ASP A 84 -3.70 25.13 4.62
CA ASP A 84 -3.33 25.07 6.03
C ASP A 84 -4.57 25.04 6.94
N PRO A 85 -4.81 23.95 7.70
CA PRO A 85 -5.85 23.96 8.71
C PRO A 85 -5.51 24.97 9.82
N VAL A 86 -6.51 25.74 10.25
CA VAL A 86 -6.37 26.68 11.36
C VAL A 86 -6.37 25.88 12.67
N ASP A 87 -5.19 25.67 13.24
CA ASP A 87 -5.01 25.13 14.59
C ASP A 87 -4.63 26.25 15.60
N GLN A 88 -4.50 25.89 16.87
CA GLN A 88 -4.13 26.83 17.92
C GLN A 88 -2.77 27.49 17.63
N GLN A 89 -1.80 26.76 17.11
CA GLN A 89 -0.48 27.29 16.80
C GLN A 89 -0.57 28.34 15.68
N ARG A 90 -1.33 28.03 14.64
CA ARG A 90 -1.57 28.94 13.51
C ARG A 90 -2.32 30.20 13.95
N LEU A 91 -3.34 30.03 14.80
CA LEU A 91 -4.03 31.18 15.40
C LEU A 91 -3.09 32.07 16.20
N LEU A 92 -2.25 31.50 17.05
CA LEU A 92 -1.24 32.28 17.80
C LEU A 92 -0.29 33.04 16.87
N GLN A 93 0.12 32.41 15.73
CA GLN A 93 0.94 33.08 14.71
C GLN A 93 0.19 34.26 14.04
N MET A 94 -1.08 34.08 13.69
CA MET A 94 -1.91 35.14 13.06
C MET A 94 -2.12 36.32 13.98
N PHE A 95 -2.17 36.10 15.30
CA PHE A 95 -2.34 37.16 16.31
C PHE A 95 -1.00 37.59 16.92
N GLU A 96 0.15 37.25 16.34
CA GLU A 96 1.45 37.74 16.79
C GLU A 96 1.52 39.27 16.72
N GLY A 97 2.01 39.88 17.79
CA GLY A 97 1.98 41.34 17.98
C GLY A 97 0.66 41.90 18.54
N GLN A 98 -0.39 41.09 18.63
CA GLN A 98 -1.71 41.53 19.14
C GLN A 98 -1.96 40.99 20.55
N THR A 99 -2.90 41.68 21.26
CA THR A 99 -3.36 41.23 22.58
C THR A 99 -4.60 40.39 22.45
N ILE A 100 -4.56 39.17 23.01
CA ILE A 100 -5.70 38.26 23.09
C ILE A 100 -6.02 37.95 24.56
N ARG A 101 -7.14 37.28 24.79
CA ARG A 101 -7.57 36.84 26.13
C ARG A 101 -7.15 35.38 26.37
N PHE A 102 -6.87 35.08 27.62
CA PHE A 102 -6.54 33.73 28.08
C PHE A 102 -7.46 33.34 29.22
N LEU A 103 -8.06 32.17 29.16
CA LEU A 103 -8.86 31.58 30.22
C LEU A 103 -7.96 30.74 31.13
N LYS A 104 -7.86 31.04 32.40
CA LYS A 104 -7.18 30.24 33.40
C LYS A 104 -8.11 29.90 34.58
N VAL A 105 -7.85 28.80 35.27
CA VAL A 105 -8.58 28.43 36.48
C VAL A 105 -7.67 28.68 37.68
N VAL A 106 -8.10 29.56 38.57
CA VAL A 106 -7.42 29.89 39.84
C VAL A 106 -8.42 29.66 40.98
N ASP A 107 -8.08 28.87 41.95
CA ASP A 107 -8.93 28.51 43.09
C ASP A 107 -10.34 28.04 42.69
N CYS A 108 -10.42 27.15 41.68
CA CYS A 108 -11.67 26.65 41.09
C CYS A 108 -12.58 27.72 40.48
N LYS A 109 -12.05 28.88 40.16
CA LYS A 109 -12.77 29.98 39.47
C LYS A 109 -12.12 30.27 38.13
N GLU A 110 -12.95 30.50 37.13
CA GLU A 110 -12.48 30.93 35.80
C GLU A 110 -12.08 32.42 35.87
N VAL A 111 -10.87 32.72 35.45
CA VAL A 111 -10.32 34.08 35.36
C VAL A 111 -9.86 34.29 33.92
N ILE A 112 -10.24 35.43 33.37
CA ILE A 112 -9.79 35.87 32.04
C ILE A 112 -8.67 36.90 32.22
N GLU A 113 -7.52 36.63 31.60
CA GLU A 113 -6.35 37.48 31.61
C GLU A 113 -6.02 37.91 30.18
N SER A 114 -5.58 39.15 29.99
CA SER A 114 -5.16 39.65 28.68
C SER A 114 -3.64 39.53 28.54
N GLY A 115 -3.18 39.03 27.41
CA GLY A 115 -1.75 38.93 27.11
C GLY A 115 -1.45 39.23 25.65
N LYS A 116 -0.34 39.93 25.41
CA LYS A 116 0.14 40.24 24.06
C LYS A 116 1.06 39.14 23.59
N ILE A 117 0.77 38.59 22.42
CA ILE A 117 1.62 37.57 21.79
C ILE A 117 2.85 38.27 21.19
N ILE A 118 4.00 38.14 21.84
CA ILE A 118 5.25 38.71 21.34
C ILE A 118 5.87 37.78 20.29
N ARG A 119 5.76 36.45 20.52
CA ARG A 119 6.18 35.39 19.60
C ARG A 119 5.29 34.17 19.78
N ALA A 120 4.76 33.66 18.69
CA ALA A 120 4.04 32.39 18.67
C ALA A 120 4.99 31.19 18.76
N PRO A 121 4.51 30.01 19.19
CA PRO A 121 5.28 28.79 19.10
C PRO A 121 5.67 28.50 17.63
N SER A 122 6.92 28.11 17.37
CA SER A 122 7.38 27.83 16.02
C SER A 122 8.41 26.71 16.02
N MET A 123 8.54 26.03 14.88
CA MET A 123 9.59 25.03 14.67
C MET A 123 10.75 25.66 13.90
N VAL A 124 11.95 25.54 14.43
CA VAL A 124 13.17 25.99 13.76
C VAL A 124 14.11 24.81 13.56
N THR A 125 14.85 24.81 12.47
CA THR A 125 15.89 23.82 12.25
C THR A 125 17.18 24.30 12.87
N THR A 126 17.68 23.58 13.87
CA THR A 126 18.99 23.81 14.48
C THR A 126 19.95 22.69 14.08
N LYS A 127 21.24 22.89 14.25
CA LYS A 127 22.23 21.82 14.05
C LYS A 127 22.64 21.23 15.40
N ASN A 128 22.69 19.90 15.49
CA ASN A 128 23.23 19.23 16.67
C ASN A 128 24.77 19.38 16.72
N GLN A 129 25.41 18.85 17.78
CA GLN A 129 26.87 18.91 17.96
C GLN A 129 27.68 18.24 16.83
N TYR A 130 27.04 17.39 16.00
CA TYR A 130 27.65 16.73 14.84
C TYR A 130 27.30 17.42 13.52
N GLY A 131 26.69 18.62 13.56
CA GLY A 131 26.31 19.38 12.36
C GLY A 131 25.04 18.93 11.65
N ASN A 132 24.36 17.90 12.15
CA ASN A 132 23.12 17.38 11.54
C ASN A 132 21.91 18.28 11.88
N PRO A 133 21.01 18.54 10.91
CA PRO A 133 19.80 19.31 11.15
C PRO A 133 18.88 18.60 12.13
N GLN A 134 18.42 19.30 13.15
CA GLN A 134 17.42 18.86 14.10
C GLN A 134 16.31 19.88 14.26
N PRO A 135 15.02 19.47 14.22
CA PRO A 135 13.92 20.35 14.54
C PRO A 135 13.94 20.69 16.02
N LYS A 136 13.81 21.98 16.35
CA LYS A 136 13.67 22.50 17.70
C LYS A 136 12.42 23.35 17.78
N GLN A 137 11.54 23.02 18.71
CA GLN A 137 10.39 23.83 19.02
C GLN A 137 10.83 25.04 19.84
N LEU A 138 10.45 26.24 19.40
CA LEU A 138 10.57 27.47 20.16
C LEU A 138 9.29 27.68 20.97
N GLU A 139 9.47 27.92 22.26
CA GLU A 139 8.37 28.26 23.17
C GLU A 139 7.74 29.65 22.80
N PRO A 140 6.45 29.84 23.08
CA PRO A 140 5.82 31.13 22.89
C PRO A 140 6.43 32.17 23.83
N ILE A 141 6.31 33.44 23.48
CA ILE A 141 6.60 34.59 24.39
C ILE A 141 5.35 35.43 24.44
N ILE A 142 4.78 35.53 25.63
CA ILE A 142 3.58 36.29 25.91
C ILE A 142 3.92 37.38 26.94
N GLU A 143 3.53 38.61 26.68
CA GLU A 143 3.64 39.72 27.63
C GLU A 143 2.31 39.89 28.40
N VAL A 144 2.37 39.71 29.71
CA VAL A 144 1.25 39.90 30.64
C VAL A 144 1.67 40.87 31.71
N ASP A 145 0.92 41.92 31.89
CA ASP A 145 1.20 43.02 32.88
C ASP A 145 2.65 43.56 32.80
N GLY A 146 3.22 43.63 31.60
CA GLY A 146 4.58 44.14 31.36
C GLY A 146 5.70 43.11 31.60
N GLU A 147 5.37 41.85 31.96
CA GLU A 147 6.32 40.76 32.15
C GLU A 147 6.25 39.75 31.01
N LEU A 148 7.40 39.25 30.59
CA LEU A 148 7.49 38.23 29.53
C LEU A 148 7.41 36.82 30.13
N GLN A 149 6.47 36.02 29.64
CA GLN A 149 6.27 34.62 29.99
C GLN A 149 6.60 33.73 28.80
N THR A 150 7.25 32.59 29.04
CA THR A 150 7.59 31.59 28.00
C THR A 150 6.56 30.46 27.89
N ARG A 151 5.42 30.63 28.57
CA ARG A 151 4.27 29.70 28.51
C ARG A 151 3.00 30.50 28.29
N LEU A 152 1.97 29.85 27.73
CA LEU A 152 0.64 30.47 27.65
C LEU A 152 0.08 30.68 29.08
N PRO A 153 -0.46 31.84 29.40
CA PRO A 153 -1.05 32.12 30.73
C PRO A 153 -2.28 31.24 31.03
N GLY A 154 -2.91 30.70 30.01
CA GLY A 154 -4.10 29.86 30.08
C GLY A 154 -4.49 29.39 28.69
N VAL A 155 -5.74 28.90 28.57
CA VAL A 155 -6.33 28.52 27.27
C VAL A 155 -6.57 29.80 26.45
N PRO A 156 -5.98 29.98 25.26
CA PRO A 156 -6.14 31.19 24.47
C PRO A 156 -7.58 31.28 23.93
N LEU A 157 -8.16 32.47 24.08
CA LEU A 157 -9.46 32.88 23.56
C LEU A 157 -9.25 33.86 22.40
N PHE A 158 -9.40 33.37 21.18
CA PHE A 158 -9.21 34.19 19.99
C PHE A 158 -10.47 35.00 19.66
N PRO A 159 -10.32 36.22 19.15
CA PRO A 159 -11.43 36.92 18.50
C PRO A 159 -11.97 36.11 17.31
N SER A 160 -13.21 36.42 16.90
CA SER A 160 -13.75 35.89 15.67
C SER A 160 -12.80 36.22 14.51
N LEU A 161 -12.48 35.23 13.71
CA LEU A 161 -11.70 35.43 12.50
C LEU A 161 -12.59 36.16 11.48
N GLY A 162 -12.07 37.23 10.85
CA GLY A 162 -12.75 37.92 9.77
C GLY A 162 -12.91 37.03 8.51
N ASP A 163 -13.53 37.56 7.47
CA ASP A 163 -13.86 36.86 6.22
C ASP A 163 -12.62 36.29 5.46
N ASP A 164 -11.42 36.77 5.77
CA ASP A 164 -10.15 36.31 5.19
C ASP A 164 -9.60 35.01 5.79
N SER A 165 -10.24 34.45 6.82
CA SER A 165 -9.76 33.25 7.48
C SER A 165 -10.37 31.99 6.87
N VAL A 166 -9.52 31.19 6.29
CA VAL A 166 -9.90 29.89 5.71
C VAL A 166 -9.84 28.81 6.79
N LEU A 167 -11.00 28.41 7.29
CA LEU A 167 -11.12 27.34 8.30
C LEU A 167 -10.95 25.94 7.70
N GLN A 168 -11.08 25.82 6.39
CA GLN A 168 -10.96 24.57 5.62
C GLN A 168 -10.12 24.82 4.36
N PRO A 169 -9.45 23.80 3.83
CA PRO A 169 -8.74 23.90 2.56
C PRO A 169 -9.65 24.47 1.46
N THR A 170 -9.20 25.54 0.81
CA THR A 170 -10.02 26.31 -0.13
C THR A 170 -9.23 26.61 -1.41
N LEU A 171 -9.90 26.39 -2.55
CA LEU A 171 -9.49 26.89 -3.86
C LEU A 171 -10.25 28.19 -4.16
N SER A 172 -9.54 29.17 -4.68
CA SER A 172 -10.12 30.44 -5.15
C SER A 172 -9.68 30.68 -6.58
N TRP A 173 -10.62 31.09 -7.44
CA TRP A 173 -10.37 31.33 -8.85
C TRP A 173 -10.88 32.72 -9.27
N LYS A 174 -10.15 33.32 -10.20
CA LYS A 174 -10.67 34.37 -11.06
C LYS A 174 -10.97 33.72 -12.41
N LEU A 175 -12.26 33.58 -12.71
CA LEU A 175 -12.75 32.90 -13.91
C LEU A 175 -13.25 33.91 -14.93
N HIS A 176 -12.96 33.67 -16.21
CA HIS A 176 -13.53 34.41 -17.32
C HIS A 176 -14.53 33.56 -18.08
N SER A 177 -15.70 34.14 -18.36
CA SER A 177 -16.73 33.54 -19.21
C SER A 177 -17.27 34.58 -20.19
N ASP A 178 -17.46 34.19 -21.46
CA ASP A 178 -17.96 35.11 -22.50
C ASP A 178 -19.44 35.48 -22.29
N LYS A 179 -20.18 34.70 -21.49
CA LYS A 179 -21.60 34.90 -21.21
C LYS A 179 -21.93 34.60 -19.77
N LYS A 180 -23.04 35.18 -19.30
CA LYS A 180 -23.61 34.76 -18.01
C LYS A 180 -24.05 33.31 -18.09
N ALA A 181 -23.59 32.49 -17.14
CA ALA A 181 -23.87 31.06 -17.10
C ALA A 181 -24.00 30.55 -15.66
N ALA A 182 -24.95 29.62 -15.46
CA ALA A 182 -25.08 28.85 -14.23
C ALA A 182 -25.07 27.38 -14.60
N PHE A 183 -24.12 26.60 -14.07
CA PHE A 183 -23.94 25.18 -14.39
C PHE A 183 -23.10 24.49 -13.30
N ASP A 184 -23.15 23.17 -13.32
CA ASP A 184 -22.34 22.32 -12.46
C ASP A 184 -21.03 21.99 -13.17
N ALA A 185 -19.94 22.62 -12.73
CA ALA A 185 -18.60 22.36 -13.23
C ALA A 185 -18.00 21.09 -12.61
N GLN A 186 -17.26 20.35 -13.40
CA GLN A 186 -16.42 19.25 -12.91
C GLN A 186 -15.09 19.80 -12.43
N LEU A 187 -14.79 19.59 -11.14
CA LEU A 187 -13.50 19.81 -10.52
C LEU A 187 -12.75 18.50 -10.44
N SER A 188 -11.53 18.44 -10.98
CA SER A 188 -10.64 17.28 -10.83
C SER A 188 -9.29 17.74 -10.33
N TYR A 189 -8.66 16.99 -9.41
CA TYR A 189 -7.32 17.30 -8.91
C TYR A 189 -6.62 16.07 -8.34
N LEU A 190 -5.30 16.12 -8.31
CA LEU A 190 -4.47 15.18 -7.57
C LEU A 190 -4.36 15.60 -6.10
N THR A 191 -4.34 14.61 -5.23
CA THR A 191 -4.09 14.79 -3.80
C THR A 191 -3.16 13.71 -3.29
N ASN A 192 -2.26 14.07 -2.39
CA ASN A 192 -1.53 13.09 -1.59
C ASN A 192 -2.37 12.65 -0.38
N GLY A 193 -1.88 11.67 0.38
CA GLY A 193 -2.56 11.19 1.58
C GLY A 193 -3.63 10.12 1.30
N MET A 194 -3.67 9.54 0.11
CA MET A 194 -4.47 8.37 -0.22
C MET A 194 -3.58 7.23 -0.68
N SER A 195 -3.83 6.04 -0.18
CA SER A 195 -3.18 4.82 -0.65
C SER A 195 -4.11 3.62 -0.53
N TRP A 196 -3.77 2.55 -1.23
CA TRP A 196 -4.42 1.27 -1.05
C TRP A 196 -3.42 0.12 -1.17
N LYS A 197 -3.76 -1.02 -0.55
CA LYS A 197 -2.98 -2.26 -0.63
C LYS A 197 -3.92 -3.45 -0.62
N SER A 198 -3.46 -4.57 -1.16
CA SER A 198 -4.15 -5.85 -1.07
C SER A 198 -3.50 -6.77 -0.04
N ASP A 199 -4.33 -7.54 0.62
CA ASP A 199 -3.96 -8.62 1.53
C ASP A 199 -4.82 -9.84 1.19
N TYR A 200 -4.23 -11.04 1.21
CA TYR A 200 -4.90 -12.30 0.89
C TYR A 200 -4.78 -13.26 2.06
N ASN A 201 -5.89 -13.83 2.48
CA ASN A 201 -5.94 -14.90 3.45
C ASN A 201 -6.28 -16.21 2.74
N LEU A 202 -5.44 -17.22 2.91
CA LEU A 202 -5.59 -18.55 2.34
C LEU A 202 -5.74 -19.56 3.47
N VAL A 203 -6.91 -20.18 3.55
CA VAL A 203 -7.25 -21.12 4.59
C VAL A 203 -7.22 -22.53 4.02
N LEU A 204 -6.32 -23.36 4.53
CA LEU A 204 -6.27 -24.78 4.25
C LEU A 204 -7.17 -25.55 5.22
N PRO A 205 -7.85 -26.60 4.78
CA PRO A 205 -8.53 -27.54 5.70
C PRO A 205 -7.51 -28.28 6.55
N GLU A 206 -7.97 -29.02 7.54
CA GLU A 206 -7.15 -29.93 8.35
C GLU A 206 -6.35 -30.90 7.47
N GLN A 207 -7.01 -31.49 6.47
CA GLN A 207 -6.38 -32.41 5.51
C GLN A 207 -6.59 -31.91 4.07
N GLY A 208 -5.55 -32.10 3.24
CA GLY A 208 -5.54 -31.71 1.83
C GLY A 208 -4.91 -30.35 1.58
N ASP A 209 -4.91 -29.96 0.31
CA ASP A 209 -4.16 -28.80 -0.18
C ASP A 209 -5.03 -27.77 -0.92
N ALA A 210 -6.36 -28.00 -1.00
CA ALA A 210 -7.29 -27.02 -1.55
C ALA A 210 -7.54 -25.90 -0.53
N VAL A 211 -7.38 -24.66 -0.96
CA VAL A 211 -7.55 -23.48 -0.08
C VAL A 211 -8.81 -22.70 -0.39
N THR A 212 -9.36 -22.05 0.63
CA THR A 212 -10.25 -20.91 0.44
C THR A 212 -9.42 -19.64 0.47
N LEU A 213 -9.43 -18.89 -0.64
CA LEU A 213 -8.73 -17.62 -0.78
C LEU A 213 -9.73 -16.47 -0.60
N THR A 214 -9.41 -15.53 0.29
CA THR A 214 -10.15 -14.27 0.45
C THR A 214 -9.18 -13.11 0.32
N GLY A 215 -9.39 -12.24 -0.66
CA GLY A 215 -8.59 -11.04 -0.89
C GLY A 215 -9.31 -9.78 -0.41
N TRP A 216 -8.58 -8.96 0.34
CA TRP A 216 -9.01 -7.70 0.91
C TRP A 216 -8.25 -6.54 0.31
N VAL A 217 -8.96 -5.45 0.02
CA VAL A 217 -8.39 -4.15 -0.28
C VAL A 217 -8.52 -3.27 0.95
N SER A 218 -7.39 -2.75 1.43
CA SER A 218 -7.33 -1.76 2.49
C SER A 218 -7.05 -0.39 1.88
N ILE A 219 -7.98 0.54 2.02
CA ILE A 219 -7.90 1.92 1.50
C ILE A 219 -7.66 2.85 2.67
N GLU A 220 -6.62 3.66 2.61
CA GLU A 220 -6.25 4.64 3.63
C GLU A 220 -6.56 6.05 3.12
N ASN A 221 -7.22 6.86 3.95
CA ASN A 221 -7.52 8.26 3.66
C ASN A 221 -6.94 9.17 4.76
N ASN A 222 -5.88 9.88 4.43
CA ASN A 222 -5.22 10.88 5.29
C ASN A 222 -5.19 12.25 4.61
N THR A 223 -6.18 12.56 3.76
CA THR A 223 -6.21 13.78 2.94
C THR A 223 -6.69 15.01 3.66
N GLY A 224 -7.22 14.86 4.89
CA GLY A 224 -7.88 15.93 5.64
C GLY A 224 -9.34 16.16 5.22
N LYS A 225 -9.92 15.30 4.31
CA LYS A 225 -11.30 15.39 3.85
C LYS A 225 -12.02 14.05 3.99
N THR A 226 -13.24 14.06 4.48
CA THR A 226 -14.18 12.93 4.40
C THR A 226 -14.90 12.95 3.06
N PHE A 227 -15.00 11.79 2.41
CA PHE A 227 -15.74 11.60 1.16
C PHE A 227 -16.98 10.76 1.43
N GLU A 228 -18.13 11.41 1.46
CA GLU A 228 -19.41 10.74 1.73
C GLU A 228 -20.00 10.13 0.45
N GLY A 229 -20.38 8.86 0.52
CA GLY A 229 -21.03 8.17 -0.61
C GLY A 229 -20.20 8.18 -1.89
N ALA A 230 -18.89 8.14 -1.80
CA ALA A 230 -17.98 8.25 -2.94
C ALA A 230 -17.98 6.99 -3.80
N LYS A 231 -17.88 7.17 -5.12
CA LYS A 231 -17.53 6.11 -6.06
C LYS A 231 -16.02 5.95 -6.08
N ILE A 232 -15.54 4.76 -5.67
CA ILE A 232 -14.11 4.51 -5.53
C ILE A 232 -13.63 3.58 -6.63
N LYS A 233 -12.53 3.96 -7.27
CA LYS A 233 -11.74 3.14 -8.18
C LYS A 233 -10.33 3.01 -7.64
N LEU A 234 -9.71 1.86 -7.86
CA LEU A 234 -8.35 1.55 -7.46
C LEU A 234 -7.55 1.23 -8.72
N ILE A 235 -6.37 1.78 -8.82
CA ILE A 235 -5.44 1.48 -9.91
C ILE A 235 -4.30 0.66 -9.34
N ALA A 236 -4.10 -0.54 -9.91
CA ALA A 236 -2.95 -1.40 -9.67
C ALA A 236 -1.95 -1.28 -10.82
N GLY A 237 -0.67 -1.14 -10.47
CA GLY A 237 0.44 -0.99 -11.40
C GLY A 237 1.32 0.21 -11.04
N ASP A 238 2.53 0.22 -11.61
CA ASP A 238 3.53 1.27 -11.33
C ASP A 238 3.25 2.50 -12.19
N VAL A 239 2.51 3.47 -11.65
CA VAL A 239 2.24 4.75 -12.33
C VAL A 239 3.41 5.69 -12.09
N ASN A 240 4.13 6.05 -13.15
CA ASN A 240 5.25 7.00 -13.05
C ASN A 240 4.74 8.40 -12.72
N LYS A 241 4.86 8.80 -11.46
CA LYS A 241 4.60 10.15 -10.97
C LYS A 241 5.92 10.81 -10.59
N VAL A 242 6.20 11.99 -11.14
CA VAL A 242 7.39 12.76 -10.76
C VAL A 242 7.15 13.36 -9.37
N GLU A 243 7.86 12.82 -8.36
CA GLU A 243 7.84 13.39 -7.01
C GLU A 243 8.83 14.55 -6.90
N PRO A 244 8.45 15.67 -6.27
CA PRO A 244 9.43 16.66 -5.84
C PRO A 244 10.36 16.02 -4.80
N PRO A 245 11.65 16.38 -4.75
CA PRO A 245 12.63 15.74 -3.88
C PRO A 245 12.24 15.89 -2.40
N GLN A 246 11.78 14.81 -1.80
CA GLN A 246 11.44 14.73 -0.38
C GLN A 246 12.44 13.85 0.37
N ASN A 247 13.04 14.42 1.42
CA ASN A 247 13.80 13.69 2.43
C ASN A 247 12.83 13.19 3.51
N VAL A 248 12.31 11.98 3.40
CA VAL A 248 11.49 11.37 4.46
C VAL A 248 11.86 9.91 4.70
N ARG A 249 12.16 9.62 5.95
CA ARG A 249 12.33 8.28 6.51
C ARG A 249 10.96 7.67 6.81
N ARG A 250 10.69 6.47 6.29
CA ARG A 250 9.44 5.72 6.56
C ARG A 250 9.55 4.92 7.84
N GLU A 251 8.62 5.09 8.76
CA GLU A 251 8.34 4.15 9.87
C GLU A 251 7.03 3.40 9.59
N LYS A 252 7.06 2.08 9.84
CA LYS A 252 5.91 1.18 9.64
C LYS A 252 5.17 0.99 10.95
N VAL A 253 3.85 1.18 10.94
CA VAL A 253 2.94 0.88 12.06
C VAL A 253 1.94 -0.19 11.63
N TYR A 254 1.74 -1.23 12.46
CA TYR A 254 0.78 -2.32 12.24
C TYR A 254 -0.41 -2.19 13.20
N ALA A 255 -1.62 -2.42 12.70
CA ALA A 255 -2.81 -2.62 13.53
C ALA A 255 -3.72 -3.69 12.94
N MET A 256 -4.21 -4.60 13.80
CA MET A 256 -5.16 -5.68 13.48
C MET A 256 -6.58 -5.31 13.87
N ALA A 257 -7.58 -5.70 13.06
CA ALA A 257 -8.97 -5.83 13.49
C ALA A 257 -9.70 -6.91 12.66
N MET A 258 -10.45 -7.75 13.34
CA MET A 258 -11.29 -8.82 12.77
C MET A 258 -12.72 -8.30 12.50
N ALA A 259 -13.37 -8.76 11.44
CA ALA A 259 -14.79 -8.54 11.16
C ALA A 259 -15.44 -9.73 10.45
N ASP A 260 -16.70 -9.92 10.78
CA ASP A 260 -17.62 -11.02 10.52
C ASP A 260 -18.09 -11.12 9.05
N LEU A 261 -18.45 -12.30 8.58
CA LEU A 261 -18.59 -12.69 7.18
C LEU A 261 -20.05 -12.67 6.71
N SER A 262 -20.33 -11.88 5.69
CA SER A 262 -21.47 -12.08 4.78
C SER A 262 -21.07 -11.74 3.35
N ALA A 263 -21.58 -12.50 2.38
CA ALA A 263 -21.18 -12.45 0.97
C ALA A 263 -21.23 -11.03 0.40
N ALA A 264 -20.07 -10.53 -0.04
CA ALA A 264 -19.90 -9.20 -0.59
C ALA A 264 -20.15 -9.21 -2.11
N PRO A 265 -20.70 -8.14 -2.71
CA PRO A 265 -20.78 -7.97 -4.15
C PRO A 265 -19.37 -7.85 -4.74
N GLN A 266 -19.12 -8.57 -5.83
CA GLN A 266 -17.80 -8.61 -6.47
C GLN A 266 -17.40 -7.24 -7.02
N VAL A 267 -16.12 -6.91 -6.86
CA VAL A 267 -15.46 -5.73 -7.45
C VAL A 267 -15.31 -5.96 -8.95
N GLU A 268 -15.77 -5.01 -9.79
CA GLU A 268 -15.58 -5.06 -11.23
C GLU A 268 -14.15 -4.66 -11.60
N GLU A 269 -13.43 -5.55 -12.27
CA GLU A 269 -12.11 -5.30 -12.84
C GLU A 269 -12.22 -4.94 -14.32
N LYS A 270 -11.42 -3.98 -14.78
CA LYS A 270 -11.24 -3.71 -16.21
C LYS A 270 -9.81 -3.24 -16.51
N LYS A 271 -9.27 -3.66 -17.64
CA LYS A 271 -8.03 -3.10 -18.18
C LYS A 271 -8.23 -1.61 -18.51
N PHE A 272 -7.36 -0.75 -18.01
CA PHE A 272 -7.34 0.68 -18.29
C PHE A 272 -5.92 1.08 -18.67
N ASP A 273 -5.69 1.33 -19.96
CA ASP A 273 -4.36 1.48 -20.55
C ASP A 273 -3.51 0.23 -20.25
N GLU A 274 -2.33 0.36 -19.66
CA GLU A 274 -1.47 -0.75 -19.22
C GLU A 274 -1.70 -1.14 -17.75
N PHE A 275 -2.73 -0.58 -17.08
CA PHE A 275 -3.05 -0.79 -15.67
C PHE A 275 -4.32 -1.62 -15.49
N HIS A 276 -4.47 -2.20 -14.30
CA HIS A 276 -5.73 -2.81 -13.88
C HIS A 276 -6.50 -1.86 -12.97
N MET A 277 -7.74 -1.57 -13.36
CA MET A 277 -8.66 -0.72 -12.61
C MET A 277 -9.72 -1.57 -11.94
N TYR A 278 -9.81 -1.49 -10.63
CA TYR A 278 -10.83 -2.15 -9.82
C TYR A 278 -11.86 -1.11 -9.38
N SER A 279 -13.14 -1.32 -9.71
CA SER A 279 -14.23 -0.44 -9.30
C SER A 279 -14.97 -1.07 -8.13
N LEU A 280 -15.08 -0.37 -7.02
CA LEU A 280 -15.90 -0.84 -5.91
C LEU A 280 -17.38 -0.81 -6.31
N PRO A 281 -18.15 -1.89 -6.06
CA PRO A 281 -19.53 -2.02 -6.58
C PRO A 281 -20.49 -1.06 -5.90
N LEU A 282 -20.22 -0.64 -4.68
CA LEU A 282 -21.06 0.25 -3.91
C LEU A 282 -20.35 1.57 -3.60
N ALA A 283 -21.10 2.66 -3.74
CA ALA A 283 -20.65 3.95 -3.22
C ALA A 283 -20.48 3.85 -1.70
N THR A 284 -19.36 4.30 -1.19
CA THR A 284 -19.03 4.18 0.22
C THR A 284 -18.48 5.49 0.80
N THR A 285 -18.68 5.69 2.10
CA THR A 285 -18.08 6.82 2.81
C THR A 285 -16.67 6.44 3.24
N LEU A 286 -15.70 7.25 2.84
CA LEU A 286 -14.30 7.15 3.25
C LEU A 286 -13.93 8.34 4.13
N ARG A 287 -13.90 8.13 5.46
CA ARG A 287 -13.63 9.20 6.42
C ARG A 287 -12.17 9.59 6.43
N ASP A 288 -11.90 10.83 6.82
CA ASP A 288 -10.52 11.24 7.08
C ASP A 288 -9.91 10.43 8.23
N ARG A 289 -8.66 10.01 8.07
CA ARG A 289 -7.91 9.13 8.99
C ARG A 289 -8.55 7.76 9.19
N GLU A 290 -9.29 7.28 8.19
CA GLU A 290 -9.88 5.94 8.18
C GLU A 290 -9.05 5.00 7.30
N THR A 291 -8.87 3.76 7.77
CA THR A 291 -8.52 2.62 6.92
C THR A 291 -9.77 1.79 6.71
N LYS A 292 -10.24 1.70 5.49
CA LYS A 292 -11.41 0.92 5.12
C LYS A 292 -11.00 -0.35 4.38
N GLN A 293 -11.51 -1.49 4.82
CA GLN A 293 -11.30 -2.77 4.15
C GLN A 293 -12.54 -3.19 3.38
N VAL A 294 -12.32 -3.65 2.15
CA VAL A 294 -13.35 -4.17 1.26
C VAL A 294 -12.87 -5.49 0.67
N GLU A 295 -13.69 -6.54 0.74
CA GLU A 295 -13.41 -7.79 0.05
C GLU A 295 -13.50 -7.56 -1.47
N PHE A 296 -12.50 -8.01 -2.21
CA PHE A 296 -12.47 -7.82 -3.66
C PHE A 296 -12.39 -9.12 -4.45
N VAL A 297 -11.91 -10.20 -3.85
CA VAL A 297 -11.89 -11.53 -4.45
C VAL A 297 -12.14 -12.58 -3.39
N ARG A 298 -12.96 -13.57 -3.74
CA ARG A 298 -13.18 -14.80 -2.97
C ARG A 298 -13.17 -15.97 -3.93
N ALA A 299 -12.36 -16.98 -3.60
CA ALA A 299 -12.29 -18.22 -4.36
C ALA A 299 -12.24 -19.41 -3.40
N GLU A 300 -13.03 -20.43 -3.69
CA GLU A 300 -13.12 -21.64 -2.89
C GLU A 300 -12.51 -22.82 -3.67
N ASN A 301 -11.96 -23.79 -2.95
CA ASN A 301 -11.36 -24.99 -3.51
C ASN A 301 -10.20 -24.75 -4.50
N VAL A 302 -9.45 -23.65 -4.30
CA VAL A 302 -8.27 -23.36 -5.11
C VAL A 302 -7.20 -24.41 -4.80
N GLN A 303 -6.82 -25.21 -5.81
CA GLN A 303 -5.80 -26.23 -5.63
C GLN A 303 -4.43 -25.60 -5.45
N THR A 304 -3.70 -26.05 -4.44
CA THR A 304 -2.33 -25.64 -4.20
C THR A 304 -1.42 -26.86 -4.11
N THR A 305 -0.13 -26.67 -4.43
CA THR A 305 0.88 -27.70 -4.30
C THR A 305 1.93 -27.27 -3.27
N LYS A 306 2.21 -28.13 -2.30
CA LYS A 306 3.31 -27.94 -1.36
C LYS A 306 4.61 -28.42 -1.99
N LEU A 307 5.62 -27.55 -2.05
CA LEU A 307 6.93 -27.86 -2.62
C LEU A 307 8.00 -27.77 -1.53
N TYR A 308 8.89 -28.74 -1.51
CA TYR A 308 10.13 -28.71 -0.73
C TYR A 308 11.29 -28.45 -1.67
N VAL A 309 12.09 -27.42 -1.36
CA VAL A 309 13.21 -26.98 -2.19
C VAL A 309 14.48 -26.92 -1.35
N TYR A 310 15.48 -27.66 -1.73
CA TYR A 310 16.80 -27.61 -1.13
C TYR A 310 17.76 -26.87 -2.04
N GLU A 311 18.15 -25.67 -1.65
CA GLU A 311 19.24 -24.90 -2.25
C GLU A 311 20.44 -24.91 -1.32
N GLY A 312 21.26 -25.94 -1.39
CA GLY A 312 22.43 -26.09 -0.51
C GLY A 312 23.42 -24.92 -0.62
N LEU A 313 23.53 -24.34 -1.81
CA LEU A 313 24.40 -23.19 -2.07
C LEU A 313 23.63 -22.04 -2.72
N LYS A 314 23.40 -20.96 -1.98
CA LYS A 314 22.87 -19.70 -2.52
C LYS A 314 23.99 -18.89 -3.17
N ALA A 315 24.47 -19.34 -4.33
CA ALA A 315 25.50 -18.66 -5.11
C ALA A 315 24.87 -17.89 -6.26
N GLY A 316 24.96 -16.57 -6.21
CA GLY A 316 24.65 -15.73 -7.38
C GLY A 316 25.81 -15.74 -8.38
N TYR A 317 25.50 -15.76 -9.68
CA TYR A 317 26.49 -15.54 -10.74
C TYR A 317 27.10 -14.13 -10.59
N ARG A 318 28.45 -14.06 -10.48
CA ARG A 318 29.18 -12.80 -10.29
C ARG A 318 29.90 -12.34 -11.56
N GLY A 319 29.34 -12.62 -12.74
CA GLY A 319 29.84 -12.04 -14.00
C GLY A 319 31.29 -12.36 -14.33
N GLY A 320 31.79 -13.55 -13.99
CA GLY A 320 33.15 -13.97 -14.29
C GLY A 320 33.46 -15.36 -13.78
N MET A 321 34.49 -15.97 -14.33
CA MET A 321 34.90 -17.30 -13.94
C MET A 321 35.41 -17.37 -12.48
N ASN A 322 34.90 -18.32 -11.71
CA ASN A 322 35.33 -18.53 -10.32
C ASN A 322 36.34 -19.67 -10.22
N LEU A 323 37.60 -19.33 -10.11
CA LEU A 323 38.72 -20.29 -9.96
C LEU A 323 39.06 -20.61 -8.50
N ASN A 324 38.40 -20.03 -7.52
CA ASN A 324 38.70 -20.25 -6.12
C ASN A 324 38.34 -21.66 -5.68
N GLN A 325 39.33 -22.46 -5.35
CA GLN A 325 39.16 -23.84 -4.89
C GLN A 325 38.27 -23.95 -3.64
N ASN A 326 38.30 -22.96 -2.75
CA ASN A 326 37.58 -23.00 -1.48
C ASN A 326 36.13 -22.51 -1.59
N TYR A 327 35.71 -22.02 -2.75
CA TYR A 327 34.33 -21.54 -2.97
C TYR A 327 33.38 -22.68 -3.24
N GLY A 328 32.20 -22.64 -2.63
CA GLY A 328 31.11 -23.58 -2.88
C GLY A 328 31.31 -24.99 -2.31
N GLN A 329 32.20 -25.15 -1.30
CA GLN A 329 32.51 -26.45 -0.70
C GLN A 329 31.35 -27.03 0.12
N ASN A 330 30.75 -26.20 0.98
CA ASN A 330 29.73 -26.60 1.94
C ASN A 330 28.40 -25.94 1.61
N GLY A 331 27.33 -26.61 1.98
CA GLY A 331 25.96 -26.11 1.85
C GLY A 331 25.36 -25.73 3.20
N GLN A 332 24.19 -25.07 3.14
CA GLN A 332 23.30 -24.86 4.27
C GLN A 332 22.36 -26.06 4.43
N PRO A 333 21.81 -26.32 5.64
CA PRO A 333 20.96 -27.49 5.88
C PRO A 333 19.48 -27.29 5.56
N ASP A 334 19.03 -26.03 5.38
CA ASP A 334 17.63 -25.67 5.34
C ASP A 334 16.93 -26.13 4.04
N VAL A 335 15.79 -26.78 4.17
CA VAL A 335 14.89 -27.11 3.08
C VAL A 335 13.70 -26.14 3.15
N ALA A 336 13.56 -25.32 2.12
CA ALA A 336 12.50 -24.32 2.04
C ALA A 336 11.15 -24.97 1.69
N ILE A 337 10.08 -24.47 2.31
CA ILE A 337 8.69 -24.82 1.99
C ILE A 337 8.08 -23.72 1.15
N TYR A 338 7.55 -24.07 0.00
CA TYR A 338 6.74 -23.19 -0.84
C TYR A 338 5.33 -23.75 -0.99
N ARG A 339 4.38 -22.83 -1.18
CA ARG A 339 3.06 -23.12 -1.73
C ARG A 339 2.98 -22.53 -3.13
N GLU A 340 2.52 -23.35 -4.07
CA GLU A 340 2.33 -22.97 -5.45
C GLU A 340 0.86 -23.13 -5.82
N LEU A 341 0.32 -22.16 -6.53
CA LEU A 341 -1.03 -22.18 -7.06
C LEU A 341 -1.07 -21.50 -8.44
N GLU A 342 -1.94 -21.98 -9.31
CA GLU A 342 -2.13 -21.40 -10.63
C GLU A 342 -3.33 -20.47 -10.63
N ASN A 343 -3.13 -19.22 -11.09
CA ASN A 343 -4.18 -18.20 -11.20
C ASN A 343 -5.01 -18.41 -12.47
N GLN A 344 -5.76 -19.51 -12.54
CA GLN A 344 -6.58 -19.94 -13.69
C GLN A 344 -8.03 -20.11 -13.30
N GLU A 345 -8.94 -19.94 -14.28
CA GLU A 345 -10.39 -20.13 -14.07
C GLU A 345 -10.73 -21.55 -13.67
N GLU A 346 -10.03 -22.54 -14.25
CA GLU A 346 -10.19 -23.97 -13.92
C GLU A 346 -9.83 -24.26 -12.46
N ASN A 347 -8.98 -23.43 -11.86
CA ASN A 347 -8.57 -23.51 -10.45
C ASN A 347 -9.41 -22.56 -9.53
N GLY A 348 -10.52 -22.04 -10.05
CA GLY A 348 -11.43 -21.18 -9.27
C GLY A 348 -10.95 -19.73 -9.09
N LEU A 349 -9.87 -19.31 -9.77
CA LEU A 349 -9.33 -17.95 -9.76
C LEU A 349 -9.47 -17.29 -11.14
N GLY A 350 -8.41 -17.08 -11.89
CA GLY A 350 -8.46 -16.52 -13.24
C GLY A 350 -8.69 -15.02 -13.29
N VAL A 351 -8.36 -14.29 -12.22
CA VAL A 351 -8.49 -12.84 -12.12
C VAL A 351 -7.13 -12.20 -11.85
N PRO A 352 -6.83 -11.00 -12.37
CA PRO A 352 -5.61 -10.30 -11.99
C PRO A 352 -5.57 -10.05 -10.48
N LEU A 353 -4.46 -10.42 -9.85
CA LEU A 353 -4.23 -10.23 -8.42
C LEU A 353 -3.22 -9.10 -8.21
N PRO A 354 -3.61 -7.99 -7.56
CA PRO A 354 -2.68 -6.92 -7.18
C PRO A 354 -1.55 -7.41 -6.27
N ALA A 355 -0.38 -6.76 -6.36
CA ALA A 355 0.72 -7.00 -5.44
C ALA A 355 0.27 -6.84 -3.99
N GLY A 356 0.59 -7.81 -3.15
CA GLY A 356 0.11 -7.82 -1.77
C GLY A 356 0.67 -8.96 -0.95
N ARG A 357 0.22 -9.05 0.29
CA ARG A 357 0.65 -10.07 1.24
C ARG A 357 -0.31 -11.26 1.22
N MET A 358 0.22 -12.45 1.01
CA MET A 358 -0.50 -13.72 1.16
C MET A 358 -0.18 -14.35 2.51
N ARG A 359 -1.21 -14.60 3.32
CA ARG A 359 -1.14 -15.30 4.61
C ARG A 359 -1.80 -16.64 4.49
N PHE A 360 -1.10 -17.67 4.96
CA PHE A 360 -1.59 -19.04 4.98
C PHE A 360 -1.94 -19.45 6.41
N TYR A 361 -3.12 -20.03 6.54
CA TYR A 361 -3.62 -20.64 7.75
C TYR A 361 -4.00 -22.08 7.46
N ARG A 362 -3.83 -22.96 8.43
CA ARG A 362 -4.34 -24.33 8.38
C ARG A 362 -5.28 -24.56 9.54
N MET A 363 -6.38 -25.24 9.28
CA MET A 363 -7.29 -25.72 10.33
C MET A 363 -6.60 -26.85 11.09
N ASP A 364 -6.55 -26.78 12.40
CA ASP A 364 -6.08 -27.83 13.28
C ASP A 364 -7.21 -28.81 13.64
N ASP A 365 -6.90 -29.92 14.31
CA ASP A 365 -7.85 -30.96 14.72
C ASP A 365 -8.92 -30.46 15.70
N ASP A 366 -8.65 -29.39 16.44
CA ASP A 366 -9.61 -28.70 17.33
C ASP A 366 -10.51 -27.69 16.60
N GLY A 367 -10.35 -27.52 15.29
CA GLY A 367 -11.09 -26.58 14.45
C GLY A 367 -10.58 -25.13 14.51
N GLN A 368 -9.46 -24.86 15.18
CA GLN A 368 -8.82 -23.56 15.22
C GLN A 368 -7.96 -23.34 13.94
N LEU A 369 -7.74 -22.08 13.60
CA LEU A 369 -6.89 -21.71 12.48
C LEU A 369 -5.49 -21.32 12.97
N GLU A 370 -4.51 -22.12 12.58
CA GLU A 370 -3.11 -21.87 12.90
C GLU A 370 -2.40 -21.20 11.73
N PHE A 371 -1.64 -20.15 12.04
CA PHE A 371 -0.84 -19.42 11.03
C PHE A 371 0.37 -20.25 10.62
N THR A 372 0.50 -20.53 9.34
CA THR A 372 1.58 -21.40 8.78
C THR A 372 2.64 -20.63 8.01
N GLY A 373 2.42 -19.36 7.69
CA GLY A 373 3.42 -18.51 7.04
C GLY A 373 2.81 -17.41 6.19
N GLU A 374 3.62 -16.43 5.83
CA GLU A 374 3.24 -15.33 4.92
C GLU A 374 4.40 -14.88 4.05
N ASN A 375 4.08 -14.39 2.86
CA ASN A 375 5.01 -13.65 2.02
C ASN A 375 4.24 -12.68 1.12
N THR A 376 4.95 -11.86 0.38
CA THR A 376 4.38 -10.96 -0.62
C THR A 376 4.39 -11.59 -2.00
N ILE A 377 3.38 -11.26 -2.78
CA ILE A 377 3.34 -11.50 -4.23
C ILE A 377 3.43 -10.17 -4.98
N ASP A 378 3.99 -10.23 -6.17
CA ASP A 378 3.95 -9.13 -7.13
C ASP A 378 2.59 -9.07 -7.85
N HIS A 379 2.35 -8.02 -8.65
CA HIS A 379 1.19 -7.97 -9.53
C HIS A 379 1.16 -9.19 -10.42
N THR A 380 0.16 -10.04 -10.26
CA THR A 380 0.06 -11.34 -10.93
C THR A 380 -1.11 -11.35 -11.90
N PRO A 381 -0.87 -11.38 -13.21
CA PRO A 381 -1.91 -11.52 -14.22
C PRO A 381 -2.64 -12.88 -14.10
N LYS A 382 -3.77 -13.00 -14.77
CA LYS A 382 -4.40 -14.32 -14.95
C LYS A 382 -3.49 -15.26 -15.76
N ASN A 383 -3.62 -16.54 -15.52
CA ASN A 383 -2.85 -17.63 -16.14
C ASN A 383 -1.36 -17.66 -15.76
N GLU A 384 -1.01 -17.04 -14.63
CA GLU A 384 0.34 -17.08 -14.07
C GLU A 384 0.38 -17.95 -12.82
N THR A 385 1.56 -18.53 -12.56
CA THR A 385 1.81 -19.35 -11.37
C THR A 385 2.30 -18.46 -10.22
N ILE A 386 1.67 -18.61 -9.06
CA ILE A 386 2.05 -17.92 -7.82
C ILE A 386 2.78 -18.90 -6.93
N ARG A 387 4.03 -18.58 -6.56
CA ARG A 387 4.83 -19.36 -5.63
C ARG A 387 5.16 -18.54 -4.39
N VAL A 388 4.76 -19.01 -3.22
CA VAL A 388 4.89 -18.30 -1.93
C VAL A 388 5.78 -19.10 -1.00
N TYR A 389 6.89 -18.51 -0.55
CA TYR A 389 7.75 -19.07 0.49
C TYR A 389 7.09 -18.93 1.86
N LEU A 390 6.98 -20.05 2.60
CA LEU A 390 6.31 -20.10 3.91
C LEU A 390 7.26 -20.32 5.10
N GLY A 391 8.48 -20.76 4.85
CA GLY A 391 9.44 -21.07 5.89
C GLY A 391 10.30 -22.26 5.54
N ASN A 392 11.03 -22.80 6.52
CA ASN A 392 11.87 -24.00 6.35
C ASN A 392 11.21 -25.21 7.00
N ALA A 393 11.40 -26.37 6.40
CA ALA A 393 10.94 -27.64 6.94
C ALA A 393 11.72 -27.98 8.22
N PHE A 394 11.03 -28.42 9.25
CA PHE A 394 11.66 -28.85 10.50
C PHE A 394 12.22 -30.28 10.39
N ASP A 395 11.47 -31.18 9.78
CA ASP A 395 11.80 -32.60 9.72
C ASP A 395 12.55 -33.01 8.45
N ILE A 396 12.83 -32.08 7.54
CA ILE A 396 13.56 -32.37 6.31
C ILE A 396 14.82 -31.51 6.29
N VAL A 397 15.97 -32.19 6.20
CA VAL A 397 17.28 -31.55 6.29
C VAL A 397 18.15 -31.98 5.12
N GLY A 398 18.84 -31.02 4.52
CA GLY A 398 19.80 -31.26 3.45
C GLY A 398 21.25 -31.11 3.93
N GLU A 399 22.15 -31.85 3.34
CA GLU A 399 23.59 -31.69 3.54
C GLU A 399 24.29 -31.77 2.18
N ARG A 400 25.03 -30.72 1.83
CA ARG A 400 25.76 -30.64 0.56
C ARG A 400 27.26 -30.58 0.82
N LYS A 401 27.99 -31.49 0.20
CA LYS A 401 29.46 -31.60 0.30
C LYS A 401 30.07 -31.69 -1.08
N ARG A 402 31.18 -31.00 -1.27
CA ARG A 402 32.04 -31.28 -2.41
C ARG A 402 33.04 -32.37 -2.02
N THR A 403 32.94 -33.53 -2.65
CA THR A 403 33.80 -34.70 -2.36
C THR A 403 35.08 -34.71 -3.18
N ASN A 404 35.11 -34.07 -4.36
CA ASN A 404 36.30 -33.95 -5.18
C ASN A 404 36.39 -32.61 -5.88
N PHE A 405 37.64 -32.15 -6.07
CA PHE A 405 38.00 -30.98 -6.84
C PHE A 405 39.26 -31.24 -7.64
N TYR A 406 39.20 -31.10 -8.94
CA TYR A 406 40.34 -31.23 -9.84
C TYR A 406 40.39 -30.00 -10.77
N LYS A 407 41.56 -29.36 -10.83
CA LYS A 407 41.89 -28.35 -11.82
C LYS A 407 43.02 -28.86 -12.71
N HIS A 408 42.78 -28.90 -14.02
CA HIS A 408 43.80 -29.40 -14.96
C HIS A 408 45.00 -28.42 -15.00
N PRO A 409 46.25 -28.93 -14.96
CA PRO A 409 47.43 -28.07 -14.87
C PRO A 409 47.72 -27.22 -16.11
N SER A 410 47.30 -27.71 -17.31
CA SER A 410 47.60 -27.07 -18.60
C SER A 410 46.39 -26.92 -19.54
N GLN A 411 45.21 -27.20 -19.09
CA GLN A 411 43.95 -26.98 -19.81
C GLN A 411 43.06 -26.11 -18.97
N ASP A 412 42.23 -25.33 -19.66
CA ASP A 412 41.24 -24.49 -19.02
C ASP A 412 40.02 -25.33 -18.60
N LEU A 413 40.21 -26.19 -17.58
CA LEU A 413 39.26 -27.19 -17.11
C LEU A 413 39.27 -27.31 -15.59
N ILE A 414 38.07 -27.28 -15.00
CA ILE A 414 37.81 -27.65 -13.60
C ILE A 414 36.75 -28.75 -13.56
N ARG A 415 36.98 -29.74 -12.71
CA ARG A 415 36.01 -30.80 -12.45
C ARG A 415 35.74 -30.88 -10.95
N GLU A 416 34.45 -30.91 -10.57
CA GLU A 416 34.01 -31.04 -9.19
C GLU A 416 32.97 -32.13 -9.04
N THR A 417 33.08 -32.89 -7.96
CA THR A 417 32.06 -33.90 -7.59
C THR A 417 31.39 -33.47 -6.30
N PHE A 418 30.07 -33.51 -6.32
CA PHE A 418 29.21 -33.17 -5.18
C PHE A 418 28.42 -34.37 -4.72
N GLU A 419 28.19 -34.41 -3.42
CA GLU A 419 27.31 -35.34 -2.73
C GLU A 419 26.31 -34.53 -1.92
N ILE A 420 25.00 -34.79 -2.14
CA ILE A 420 23.90 -34.07 -1.50
C ILE A 420 23.01 -35.12 -0.85
N GLU A 421 22.97 -35.08 0.49
CA GLU A 421 22.15 -35.98 1.28
C GLU A 421 20.89 -35.24 1.73
N ILE A 422 19.71 -35.80 1.46
CA ILE A 422 18.41 -35.31 1.95
C ILE A 422 17.88 -36.35 2.95
N ARG A 423 17.64 -35.89 4.17
CA ARG A 423 17.06 -36.66 5.27
C ARG A 423 15.66 -36.22 5.54
N ASN A 424 14.70 -37.11 5.44
CA ASN A 424 13.31 -36.92 5.81
C ASN A 424 13.04 -37.62 7.15
N ARG A 425 12.63 -36.91 8.16
CA ARG A 425 12.27 -37.41 9.51
C ARG A 425 10.76 -37.29 9.77
N SER A 426 9.99 -36.93 8.74
CA SER A 426 8.53 -36.92 8.84
C SER A 426 7.94 -38.33 8.58
N GLU A 427 6.68 -38.46 8.87
CA GLU A 427 5.91 -39.71 8.69
C GLU A 427 5.42 -39.93 7.27
N GLU A 428 5.63 -38.94 6.36
CA GLU A 428 5.17 -38.99 4.99
C GLU A 428 6.34 -39.08 3.98
N THR A 429 6.10 -39.71 2.84
CA THR A 429 7.03 -39.64 1.70
C THR A 429 6.93 -38.25 1.07
N VAL A 430 8.06 -37.60 0.82
CA VAL A 430 8.13 -36.27 0.23
C VAL A 430 9.01 -36.25 -1.01
N THR A 431 8.69 -35.38 -1.96
CA THR A 431 9.60 -35.04 -3.06
C THR A 431 10.28 -33.74 -2.78
N VAL A 432 11.61 -33.74 -2.73
CA VAL A 432 12.44 -32.53 -2.52
C VAL A 432 13.09 -32.17 -3.85
N LYS A 433 12.89 -30.95 -4.33
CA LYS A 433 13.64 -30.39 -5.46
C LYS A 433 14.99 -29.92 -4.96
N VAL A 434 16.05 -30.62 -5.35
CA VAL A 434 17.43 -30.26 -5.06
C VAL A 434 17.92 -29.35 -6.19
N VAL A 435 18.13 -28.08 -5.87
CA VAL A 435 18.54 -27.04 -6.82
C VAL A 435 20.04 -26.79 -6.70
N GLU A 436 20.76 -27.00 -7.79
CA GLU A 436 22.20 -26.83 -7.84
C GLU A 436 22.62 -25.73 -8.82
N PRO A 437 23.20 -24.62 -8.32
CA PRO A 437 23.74 -23.56 -9.18
C PRO A 437 25.13 -23.97 -9.69
N LEU A 438 25.31 -23.92 -11.00
CA LEU A 438 26.58 -24.20 -11.68
C LEU A 438 27.39 -22.90 -11.80
N PHE A 439 27.95 -22.46 -10.68
CA PHE A 439 28.41 -21.10 -10.40
C PHE A 439 29.81 -20.75 -10.93
N ARG A 440 30.58 -21.71 -11.46
CA ARG A 440 31.98 -21.41 -11.84
C ARG A 440 32.09 -20.77 -13.21
N TRP A 441 31.36 -21.32 -14.18
CA TRP A 441 31.39 -20.85 -15.56
C TRP A 441 30.14 -21.23 -16.33
N SER A 442 29.88 -20.57 -17.43
CA SER A 442 28.71 -20.80 -18.27
C SER A 442 28.81 -22.04 -19.18
N ASN A 443 30.06 -22.50 -19.50
CA ASN A 443 30.26 -23.72 -20.28
C ASN A 443 30.56 -24.87 -19.33
N TRP A 444 29.60 -25.75 -19.20
CA TRP A 444 29.64 -26.87 -18.26
C TRP A 444 28.96 -28.13 -18.84
N GLU A 445 29.35 -29.28 -18.29
CA GLU A 445 28.76 -30.57 -18.59
C GLU A 445 28.62 -31.39 -17.29
N ILE A 446 27.44 -32.02 -17.10
CA ILE A 446 27.21 -32.93 -15.98
C ILE A 446 27.63 -34.33 -16.41
N GLN A 447 28.46 -34.96 -15.56
CA GLN A 447 28.93 -36.31 -15.73
C GLN A 447 28.47 -37.20 -14.57
N ALA A 448 28.11 -38.42 -14.85
CA ALA A 448 27.74 -39.47 -13.88
C ALA A 448 26.70 -39.01 -12.84
N PRO A 449 25.57 -38.43 -13.21
CA PRO A 449 24.53 -38.08 -12.25
C PRO A 449 23.87 -39.36 -11.72
N SER A 450 23.61 -39.42 -10.41
CA SER A 450 22.93 -40.57 -9.77
C SER A 450 21.41 -40.53 -9.95
N HIS A 451 20.85 -39.38 -10.29
CA HIS A 451 19.43 -39.16 -10.53
C HIS A 451 19.23 -38.37 -11.84
N GLU A 452 18.05 -38.49 -12.43
CA GLU A 452 17.67 -37.62 -13.53
C GLU A 452 17.59 -36.16 -13.06
N PHE A 453 17.97 -35.23 -13.92
CA PHE A 453 17.92 -33.80 -13.63
C PHE A 453 17.32 -33.01 -14.78
N GLU A 454 16.75 -31.86 -14.44
CA GLU A 454 16.26 -30.86 -15.38
C GLU A 454 17.16 -29.64 -15.37
N LYS A 455 17.40 -29.07 -16.56
CA LYS A 455 18.08 -27.81 -16.72
C LYS A 455 17.03 -26.67 -16.69
N THR A 456 16.94 -25.94 -15.60
CA THR A 456 15.94 -24.88 -15.44
C THR A 456 16.37 -23.56 -16.06
N ASP A 457 17.68 -23.27 -16.07
CA ASP A 457 18.26 -22.13 -16.78
C ASP A 457 19.68 -22.43 -17.28
N SER A 458 20.41 -21.40 -17.74
CA SER A 458 21.77 -21.56 -18.29
C SER A 458 22.78 -22.11 -17.30
N GLN A 459 22.56 -21.94 -16.00
CA GLN A 459 23.50 -22.28 -14.92
C GLN A 459 22.85 -22.94 -13.70
N THR A 460 21.64 -23.46 -13.84
CA THR A 460 20.91 -24.15 -12.76
C THR A 460 20.34 -25.47 -13.24
N ILE A 461 20.53 -26.50 -12.42
CA ILE A 461 19.91 -27.80 -12.59
C ILE A 461 19.09 -28.16 -11.35
N GLU A 462 18.02 -28.96 -11.55
CA GLU A 462 17.15 -29.46 -10.49
C GLU A 462 17.08 -30.97 -10.52
N PHE A 463 17.21 -31.62 -9.36
CA PHE A 463 16.98 -33.04 -9.17
C PHE A 463 15.68 -33.23 -8.37
N PRO A 464 14.61 -33.82 -8.92
CA PRO A 464 13.45 -34.24 -8.15
C PRO A 464 13.80 -35.53 -7.38
N VAL A 465 13.87 -35.42 -6.04
CA VAL A 465 14.32 -36.53 -5.18
C VAL A 465 13.17 -36.96 -4.28
N GLU A 466 12.68 -38.18 -4.48
CA GLU A 466 11.69 -38.82 -3.59
C GLU A 466 12.40 -39.38 -2.35
N VAL A 467 12.00 -38.92 -1.16
CA VAL A 467 12.54 -39.37 0.12
C VAL A 467 11.40 -39.98 0.95
N LYS A 468 11.48 -41.27 1.23
CA LYS A 468 10.48 -41.98 2.04
C LYS A 468 10.42 -41.45 3.47
N ALA A 469 9.29 -41.73 4.13
CA ALA A 469 9.15 -41.47 5.56
C ALA A 469 10.34 -42.08 6.33
N ASP A 470 10.89 -41.28 7.27
CA ASP A 470 12.10 -41.58 8.06
C ASP A 470 13.31 -42.07 7.23
N GLY A 471 13.35 -41.66 5.96
CA GLY A 471 14.33 -42.11 4.98
C GLY A 471 15.44 -41.11 4.73
N THR A 472 16.44 -41.56 3.94
CA THR A 472 17.54 -40.74 3.46
C THR A 472 17.78 -41.04 2.00
N GLN A 473 18.03 -40.04 1.17
CA GLN A 473 18.44 -40.18 -0.22
C GLN A 473 19.69 -39.36 -0.49
N THR A 474 20.56 -39.86 -1.34
CA THR A 474 21.83 -39.21 -1.69
C THR A 474 21.89 -38.98 -3.20
N VAL A 475 22.00 -37.74 -3.60
CA VAL A 475 22.28 -37.33 -4.98
C VAL A 475 23.77 -37.12 -5.14
N THR A 476 24.37 -37.73 -6.18
CA THR A 476 25.75 -37.45 -6.55
C THR A 476 25.84 -37.05 -8.00
N TYR A 477 26.72 -36.11 -8.31
CA TYR A 477 27.01 -35.71 -9.68
C TYR A 477 28.43 -35.12 -9.79
N THR A 478 29.00 -35.18 -10.98
CA THR A 478 30.23 -34.47 -11.30
C THR A 478 29.95 -33.44 -12.36
N VAL A 479 30.42 -32.20 -12.14
CA VAL A 479 30.37 -31.14 -13.13
C VAL A 479 31.76 -30.81 -13.65
N GLU A 480 31.89 -30.71 -14.95
CA GLU A 480 33.07 -30.28 -15.66
C GLU A 480 32.84 -28.90 -16.27
N TYR A 481 33.73 -27.94 -15.97
CA TYR A 481 33.72 -26.59 -16.53
C TYR A 481 34.91 -26.44 -17.47
N THR A 482 34.68 -25.86 -18.65
CA THR A 482 35.72 -25.53 -19.64
C THR A 482 35.63 -24.09 -20.11
N TRP A 483 36.78 -23.42 -20.37
CA TRP A 483 36.78 -22.03 -20.83
C TRP A 483 37.90 -21.69 -21.82
#